data_ed8423ffa5a7347f85eebb1f576e4574
#
_entry.id   ed8423ffa5a7347f85eebb1f576e4574
#
_cell.length_a   1.000
_cell.length_b   1.000
_cell.length_c   1.000
_cell.angle_alpha   90.00
_cell.angle_beta   90.00
_cell.angle_gamma   90.00
#
_symmetry.space_group_name_H-M   'P 1'
#
loop_
_entity.id
_entity.type
_entity.pdbx_description
1 polymer ?
#
loop_
_entity_poly.entity_id
_entity_poly.type
_entity_poly.pdbx_seq_one_letter_code
_entity_poly.pdbx_strand_id
1 'polypeptide(L)'
;MDYLVSGVLPDEEVQARKVVRRAKAFTIIRRELYKRSVTGVLQRCVELEQGRAILLDIHQGECGHHVSSRALVAKAFQHGFYWPSALEAAEDIVKKCNGCQRYSKQTHMPASALKTVPITWLFAVWCLDMVGPFKPARGNMTHILVMVDKFTKWVEVKPIKNLDGKTVVKF
;
A
#
# COMPACT_ATOMS: atom_id res chain seq x y z
N MET A 1 -12.48 -26.92 14.95
CA MET A 1 -12.75 -28.14 14.14
C MET A 1 -13.78 -29.05 14.80
N ASP A 2 -13.69 -29.25 16.09
CA ASP A 2 -14.45 -30.23 16.85
C ASP A 2 -15.97 -30.15 16.64
N TYR A 3 -16.55 -28.94 16.69
CA TYR A 3 -17.98 -28.77 16.43
C TYR A 3 -18.43 -29.23 15.03
N LEU A 4 -17.62 -29.00 13.98
CA LEU A 4 -17.97 -29.42 12.62
C LEU A 4 -17.82 -30.94 12.39
N VAL A 5 -16.99 -31.61 13.20
CA VAL A 5 -16.74 -33.07 13.12
C VAL A 5 -17.65 -33.86 14.05
N SER A 6 -17.72 -33.42 15.32
CA SER A 6 -18.34 -34.17 16.42
C SER A 6 -19.60 -33.54 16.99
N GLY A 7 -19.94 -32.30 16.58
CA GLY A 7 -21.07 -31.56 17.14
C GLY A 7 -20.86 -31.02 18.56
N VAL A 8 -19.65 -31.22 19.13
CA VAL A 8 -19.35 -30.81 20.52
C VAL A 8 -19.22 -29.29 20.59
N LEU A 9 -19.97 -28.70 21.50
CA LEU A 9 -19.95 -27.25 21.79
C LEU A 9 -19.23 -26.99 23.11
N PRO A 10 -18.63 -25.81 23.29
CA PRO A 10 -18.13 -25.36 24.58
C PRO A 10 -19.25 -25.27 25.64
N ASP A 11 -18.93 -25.49 26.92
CA ASP A 11 -19.87 -25.43 28.03
C ASP A 11 -20.43 -24.02 28.27
N GLU A 12 -19.65 -23.00 27.91
CA GLU A 12 -20.07 -21.61 28.02
C GLU A 12 -21.04 -21.22 26.89
N GLU A 13 -22.28 -20.84 27.23
CA GLU A 13 -23.35 -20.54 26.26
C GLU A 13 -22.94 -19.44 25.24
N VAL A 14 -22.24 -18.40 25.68
CA VAL A 14 -21.80 -17.30 24.82
C VAL A 14 -20.80 -17.77 23.79
N GLN A 15 -19.86 -18.64 24.20
CA GLN A 15 -18.89 -19.26 23.30
C GLN A 15 -19.55 -20.22 22.33
N ALA A 16 -20.47 -21.06 22.81
CA ALA A 16 -21.22 -22.00 21.99
C ALA A 16 -21.98 -21.27 20.86
N ARG A 17 -22.68 -20.19 21.16
CA ARG A 17 -23.37 -19.36 20.15
C ARG A 17 -22.41 -18.75 19.12
N LYS A 18 -21.23 -18.28 19.54
CA LYS A 18 -20.17 -17.78 18.64
C LYS A 18 -19.67 -18.87 17.70
N VAL A 19 -19.43 -20.08 18.23
CA VAL A 19 -18.96 -21.25 17.43
C VAL A 19 -20.01 -21.61 16.40
N VAL A 20 -21.27 -21.79 16.76
CA VAL A 20 -22.36 -22.13 15.84
C VAL A 20 -22.49 -21.08 14.73
N ARG A 21 -22.45 -19.79 15.10
CA ARG A 21 -22.56 -18.70 14.10
C ARG A 21 -21.40 -18.71 13.11
N ARG A 22 -20.16 -18.91 13.59
CA ARG A 22 -18.97 -18.98 12.73
C ARG A 22 -18.97 -20.23 11.87
N ALA A 23 -19.36 -21.37 12.41
CA ALA A 23 -19.37 -22.65 11.72
C ALA A 23 -20.24 -22.65 10.46
N LYS A 24 -21.31 -21.84 10.40
CA LYS A 24 -22.17 -21.72 9.21
C LYS A 24 -21.43 -21.36 7.92
N ALA A 25 -20.29 -20.67 8.03
CA ALA A 25 -19.47 -20.27 6.87
C ALA A 25 -18.45 -21.34 6.48
N PHE A 26 -18.36 -22.45 7.20
CA PHE A 26 -17.36 -23.48 6.99
C PHE A 26 -18.01 -24.84 6.72
N THR A 27 -17.29 -25.69 6.00
CA THR A 27 -17.69 -27.08 5.76
C THR A 27 -16.44 -27.96 5.71
N ILE A 28 -16.62 -29.26 5.96
CA ILE A 28 -15.56 -30.26 5.88
C ILE A 28 -15.81 -31.13 4.67
N ILE A 29 -14.79 -31.23 3.79
CA ILE A 29 -14.80 -32.09 2.63
C ILE A 29 -13.51 -32.92 2.63
N ARG A 30 -13.61 -34.22 2.60
CA ARG A 30 -12.46 -35.17 2.61
C ARG A 30 -11.47 -34.89 3.74
N ARG A 31 -11.98 -34.57 4.94
CA ARG A 31 -11.22 -34.20 6.15
C ARG A 31 -10.48 -32.87 6.08
N GLU A 32 -10.69 -32.07 5.04
CA GLU A 32 -10.14 -30.70 4.94
C GLU A 32 -11.23 -29.67 5.22
N LEU A 33 -10.85 -28.57 5.86
CA LEU A 33 -11.75 -27.47 6.19
C LEU A 33 -11.83 -26.49 5.01
N TYR A 34 -13.04 -26.16 4.62
CA TYR A 34 -13.31 -25.16 3.59
C TYR A 34 -14.18 -24.04 4.15
N LYS A 35 -13.87 -22.81 3.75
CA LYS A 35 -14.72 -21.65 3.98
C LYS A 35 -15.54 -21.35 2.73
N ARG A 36 -16.82 -21.08 2.93
CA ARG A 36 -17.70 -20.61 1.85
C ARG A 36 -17.54 -19.09 1.71
N SER A 37 -17.10 -18.63 0.54
CA SER A 37 -17.03 -17.20 0.22
C SER A 37 -18.44 -16.60 0.06
N VAL A 38 -18.52 -15.27 -0.01
CA VAL A 38 -19.79 -14.55 -0.27
C VAL A 38 -20.39 -14.94 -1.62
N THR A 39 -19.54 -15.28 -2.60
CA THR A 39 -19.94 -15.75 -3.94
C THR A 39 -20.32 -17.23 -3.98
N GLY A 40 -20.29 -17.94 -2.86
CA GLY A 40 -20.58 -19.37 -2.77
C GLY A 40 -19.40 -20.29 -3.10
N VAL A 41 -18.28 -19.76 -3.56
CA VAL A 41 -17.07 -20.55 -3.86
C VAL A 41 -16.45 -21.08 -2.57
N LEU A 42 -16.05 -22.34 -2.58
CA LEU A 42 -15.38 -22.99 -1.46
C LEU A 42 -13.87 -22.70 -1.52
N GLN A 43 -13.33 -22.21 -0.43
CA GLN A 43 -11.93 -21.88 -0.25
C GLN A 43 -11.32 -22.82 0.79
N ARG A 44 -10.26 -23.54 0.42
CA ARG A 44 -9.54 -24.43 1.34
C ARG A 44 -8.87 -23.62 2.43
N CYS A 45 -9.16 -23.95 3.68
CA CYS A 45 -8.48 -23.34 4.81
C CYS A 45 -7.07 -23.91 4.92
N VAL A 46 -6.08 -23.01 4.93
CA VAL A 46 -4.67 -23.36 5.03
C VAL A 46 -4.06 -22.78 6.30
N GLU A 47 -2.97 -23.37 6.78
CA GLU A 47 -2.18 -22.86 7.89
C GLU A 47 -1.40 -21.60 7.48
N LEU A 48 -0.95 -20.82 8.46
CA LEU A 48 -0.27 -19.54 8.25
C LEU A 48 0.97 -19.69 7.35
N GLU A 49 1.80 -20.71 7.60
CA GLU A 49 3.03 -20.92 6.83
C GLU A 49 2.74 -21.31 5.38
N GLN A 50 1.76 -22.17 5.16
CA GLN A 50 1.33 -22.53 3.82
C GLN A 50 0.71 -21.31 3.10
N GLY A 51 -0.10 -20.52 3.81
CA GLY A 51 -0.67 -19.27 3.29
C GLY A 51 0.41 -18.25 2.90
N ARG A 52 1.47 -18.15 3.71
CA ARG A 52 2.61 -17.28 3.41
C ARG A 52 3.37 -17.73 2.18
N ALA A 53 3.59 -19.04 2.02
CA ALA A 53 4.23 -19.60 0.81
C ALA A 53 3.40 -19.32 -0.46
N ILE A 54 2.08 -19.48 -0.40
CA ILE A 54 1.16 -19.14 -1.49
C ILE A 54 1.25 -17.65 -1.86
N LEU A 55 1.28 -16.75 -0.87
CA LEU A 55 1.42 -15.31 -1.15
C LEU A 55 2.76 -14.98 -1.79
N LEU A 56 3.84 -15.59 -1.35
CA LEU A 56 5.17 -15.38 -1.93
C LEU A 56 5.21 -15.85 -3.38
N ASP A 57 4.65 -17.01 -3.68
CA ASP A 57 4.57 -17.53 -5.03
C ASP A 57 3.76 -16.60 -5.96
N ILE A 58 2.60 -16.13 -5.52
CA ILE A 58 1.79 -15.17 -6.28
C ILE A 58 2.49 -13.81 -6.45
N HIS A 59 3.29 -13.38 -5.47
CA HIS A 59 3.93 -12.06 -5.46
C HIS A 59 5.25 -12.03 -6.23
N GLN A 60 6.08 -13.05 -6.07
CA GLN A 60 7.46 -13.12 -6.55
C GLN A 60 7.74 -14.32 -7.47
N GLY A 61 6.75 -15.18 -7.69
CA GLY A 61 6.89 -16.34 -8.57
C GLY A 61 7.16 -15.94 -10.02
N GLU A 62 7.41 -16.92 -10.89
CA GLU A 62 7.79 -16.73 -12.30
C GLU A 62 6.78 -15.88 -13.07
N CYS A 63 5.49 -15.99 -12.75
CA CYS A 63 4.41 -15.13 -13.25
C CYS A 63 3.97 -14.10 -12.20
N GLY A 64 4.83 -13.78 -11.24
CA GLY A 64 4.51 -12.92 -10.11
C GLY A 64 4.25 -11.49 -10.54
N HIS A 65 3.22 -10.91 -9.95
CA HIS A 65 2.91 -9.51 -10.12
C HIS A 65 3.09 -8.82 -8.76
N HIS A 66 4.03 -7.91 -8.67
CA HIS A 66 4.23 -7.07 -7.49
C HIS A 66 3.00 -6.17 -7.25
N VAL A 67 1.92 -6.75 -6.72
CA VAL A 67 0.65 -6.08 -6.45
C VAL A 67 0.56 -5.64 -4.98
N SER A 68 -0.37 -4.74 -4.69
CA SER A 68 -0.64 -4.30 -3.32
C SER A 68 -1.10 -5.47 -2.43
N SER A 69 -0.94 -5.35 -1.12
CA SER A 69 -1.31 -6.39 -0.14
C SER A 69 -2.76 -6.86 -0.28
N ARG A 70 -3.71 -5.92 -0.47
CA ARG A 70 -5.13 -6.27 -0.67
C ARG A 70 -5.37 -7.05 -1.97
N ALA A 71 -4.73 -6.65 -3.06
CA ALA A 71 -4.85 -7.35 -4.34
C ALA A 71 -4.20 -8.73 -4.28
N LEU A 72 -3.10 -8.86 -3.55
CA LEU A 72 -2.40 -10.12 -3.32
C LEU A 72 -3.30 -11.13 -2.58
N VAL A 73 -3.94 -10.69 -1.48
CA VAL A 73 -4.92 -11.51 -0.75
C VAL A 73 -6.11 -11.90 -1.63
N ALA A 74 -6.65 -10.94 -2.40
CA ALA A 74 -7.76 -11.22 -3.30
C ALA A 74 -7.41 -12.32 -4.32
N LYS A 75 -6.20 -12.28 -4.89
CA LYS A 75 -5.71 -13.34 -5.78
C LYS A 75 -5.62 -14.70 -5.08
N ALA A 76 -5.02 -14.76 -3.88
CA ALA A 76 -4.95 -16.00 -3.11
C ALA A 76 -6.34 -16.59 -2.83
N PHE A 77 -7.31 -15.74 -2.49
CA PHE A 77 -8.70 -16.17 -2.24
C PHE A 77 -9.42 -16.60 -3.54
N GLN A 78 -9.12 -15.97 -4.67
CA GLN A 78 -9.60 -16.39 -5.99
C GLN A 78 -9.02 -17.75 -6.42
N HIS A 79 -7.77 -18.05 -6.03
CA HIS A 79 -7.16 -19.37 -6.22
C HIS A 79 -7.73 -20.45 -5.29
N GLY A 80 -8.70 -20.11 -4.46
CA GLY A 80 -9.42 -21.08 -3.60
C GLY A 80 -8.75 -21.37 -2.28
N PHE A 81 -7.89 -20.48 -1.77
CA PHE A 81 -7.28 -20.59 -0.45
C PHE A 81 -7.84 -19.55 0.52
N TYR A 82 -7.85 -19.88 1.82
CA TYR A 82 -8.31 -18.97 2.87
C TYR A 82 -7.56 -19.20 4.18
N TRP A 83 -7.17 -18.11 4.84
CA TRP A 83 -6.76 -18.08 6.26
C TRP A 83 -7.03 -16.69 6.86
N PRO A 84 -7.29 -16.60 8.18
CA PRO A 84 -7.75 -15.33 8.80
C PRO A 84 -6.73 -14.18 8.72
N SER A 85 -5.43 -14.47 8.87
CA SER A 85 -4.34 -13.48 8.90
C SER A 85 -3.72 -13.20 7.52
N ALA A 86 -4.45 -13.47 6.43
CA ALA A 86 -3.94 -13.31 5.06
C ALA A 86 -3.47 -11.88 4.77
N LEU A 87 -4.21 -10.87 5.25
CA LEU A 87 -3.87 -9.47 5.00
C LEU A 87 -2.59 -9.05 5.71
N GLU A 88 -2.42 -9.43 6.98
CA GLU A 88 -1.21 -9.14 7.76
C GLU A 88 0.02 -9.79 7.11
N ALA A 89 -0.10 -11.05 6.71
CA ALA A 89 0.97 -11.76 6.00
C ALA A 89 1.33 -11.10 4.66
N ALA A 90 0.33 -10.65 3.89
CA ALA A 90 0.55 -9.94 2.63
C ALA A 90 1.18 -8.57 2.83
N GLU A 91 0.79 -7.83 3.86
CA GLU A 91 1.41 -6.54 4.20
C GLU A 91 2.88 -6.68 4.55
N ASP A 92 3.23 -7.70 5.34
CA ASP A 92 4.62 -7.98 5.70
C ASP A 92 5.47 -8.32 4.46
N ILE A 93 4.95 -9.14 3.54
CA ILE A 93 5.62 -9.50 2.29
C ILE A 93 5.84 -8.24 1.42
N VAL A 94 4.82 -7.43 1.20
CA VAL A 94 4.90 -6.24 0.34
C VAL A 94 5.85 -5.20 0.93
N LYS A 95 5.81 -4.98 2.26
CA LYS A 95 6.72 -4.06 2.97
C LYS A 95 8.19 -4.45 2.84
N LYS A 96 8.48 -5.75 2.83
CA LYS A 96 9.86 -6.28 2.72
C LYS A 96 10.33 -6.47 1.28
N CYS A 97 9.46 -6.37 0.30
CA CYS A 97 9.80 -6.58 -1.09
C CYS A 97 10.54 -5.38 -1.69
N ASN A 98 11.81 -5.56 -2.06
CA ASN A 98 12.62 -4.51 -2.69
C ASN A 98 12.01 -3.97 -3.98
N GLY A 99 11.41 -4.83 -4.81
CA GLY A 99 10.71 -4.44 -6.03
C GLY A 99 9.56 -3.49 -5.74
N CYS A 100 8.70 -3.86 -4.78
CA CYS A 100 7.58 -3.01 -4.36
C CYS A 100 8.03 -1.68 -3.77
N GLN A 101 9.10 -1.67 -2.96
CA GLN A 101 9.59 -0.44 -2.33
C GLN A 101 10.22 0.54 -3.33
N ARG A 102 10.87 0.03 -4.38
CA ARG A 102 11.56 0.87 -5.37
C ARG A 102 10.67 1.31 -6.53
N TYR A 103 9.74 0.45 -6.96
CA TYR A 103 9.00 0.64 -8.20
C TYR A 103 7.49 0.80 -8.01
N SER A 104 6.95 0.68 -6.77
CA SER A 104 5.53 0.93 -6.56
C SER A 104 5.21 2.41 -6.80
N LYS A 105 4.11 2.66 -7.50
CA LYS A 105 3.57 4.01 -7.61
C LYS A 105 3.23 4.49 -6.21
N GLN A 106 3.68 5.70 -5.86
CA GLN A 106 3.30 6.33 -4.58
C GLN A 106 1.78 6.40 -4.50
N THR A 107 1.23 5.81 -3.46
CA THR A 107 -0.20 5.99 -3.16
C THR A 107 -0.41 7.43 -2.70
N HIS A 108 -1.34 8.13 -3.34
CA HIS A 108 -1.72 9.46 -2.88
C HIS A 108 -2.21 9.37 -1.43
N MET A 109 -1.61 10.19 -0.57
CA MET A 109 -2.08 10.32 0.81
C MET A 109 -3.52 10.86 0.81
N PRO A 110 -4.39 10.39 1.72
CA PRO A 110 -5.70 10.99 1.89
C PRO A 110 -5.58 12.49 2.10
N ALA A 111 -6.51 13.28 1.56
CA ALA A 111 -6.50 14.74 1.68
C ALA A 111 -6.42 15.21 3.16
N SER A 112 -6.99 14.45 4.09
CA SER A 112 -6.89 14.67 5.54
C SER A 112 -5.47 14.57 6.10
N ALA A 113 -4.56 13.88 5.41
CA ALA A 113 -3.16 13.76 5.81
C ALA A 113 -2.28 14.87 5.20
N LEU A 114 -2.81 15.66 4.28
CA LEU A 114 -2.12 16.80 3.70
C LEU A 114 -2.10 17.95 4.71
N LYS A 115 -0.88 18.38 5.07
CA LYS A 115 -0.71 19.55 5.92
C LYS A 115 -0.62 20.80 5.03
N THR A 116 -1.50 21.76 5.26
CA THR A 116 -1.42 23.07 4.63
C THR A 116 -0.47 23.96 5.43
N VAL A 117 0.39 24.69 4.75
CA VAL A 117 1.21 25.71 5.39
C VAL A 117 0.37 26.99 5.47
N PRO A 118 0.04 27.49 6.69
CA PRO A 118 -0.74 28.70 6.82
C PRO A 118 0.03 29.88 6.26
N ILE A 119 -0.63 30.72 5.47
CA ILE A 119 -0.06 31.93 4.89
C ILE A 119 -0.44 33.09 5.80
N THR A 120 0.42 33.38 6.78
CA THR A 120 0.12 34.34 7.84
C THR A 120 0.86 35.65 7.72
N TRP A 121 1.93 35.72 6.89
CA TRP A 121 2.84 36.87 6.88
C TRP A 121 3.43 37.13 5.49
N LEU A 122 3.71 38.36 5.17
CA LEU A 122 4.45 38.80 3.96
C LEU A 122 5.85 38.17 3.95
N PHE A 123 6.24 37.59 2.84
CA PHE A 123 7.57 37.01 2.60
C PHE A 123 8.00 35.89 3.56
N ALA A 124 7.09 35.37 4.37
CA ALA A 124 7.41 34.31 5.32
C ALA A 124 7.49 32.91 4.67
N VAL A 125 6.76 32.69 3.59
CA VAL A 125 6.67 31.39 2.92
C VAL A 125 6.85 31.53 1.42
N TRP A 126 7.95 30.99 0.92
CA TRP A 126 8.29 30.96 -0.49
C TRP A 126 8.11 29.59 -1.11
N CYS A 127 7.52 29.56 -2.28
CA CYS A 127 7.57 28.39 -3.15
C CYS A 127 8.76 28.52 -4.09
N LEU A 128 9.53 27.45 -4.20
CA LEU A 128 10.64 27.32 -5.13
C LEU A 128 10.22 26.37 -6.24
N ASP A 129 10.47 26.76 -7.47
CA ASP A 129 10.30 25.92 -8.64
C ASP A 129 11.42 26.16 -9.64
N MET A 130 11.63 25.21 -10.54
CA MET A 130 12.69 25.24 -11.52
C MET A 130 12.18 24.83 -12.89
N VAL A 131 12.44 25.69 -13.86
CA VAL A 131 11.98 25.47 -15.25
C VAL A 131 13.20 25.27 -16.17
N GLY A 132 13.16 24.27 -16.99
CA GLY A 132 14.21 23.91 -17.95
C GLY A 132 14.22 22.42 -18.27
N PRO A 133 15.23 21.89 -19.00
CA PRO A 133 16.34 22.63 -19.57
C PRO A 133 15.97 23.43 -20.84
N PHE A 134 16.45 24.66 -20.93
CA PHE A 134 16.39 25.46 -22.15
C PHE A 134 17.65 25.29 -22.97
N LYS A 135 17.63 25.79 -24.21
CA LYS A 135 18.86 25.94 -25.02
C LYS A 135 19.84 26.83 -24.25
N PRO A 136 21.15 26.48 -24.23
CA PRO A 136 22.13 27.27 -23.50
C PRO A 136 22.10 28.76 -23.90
N ALA A 137 21.83 29.62 -22.93
CA ALA A 137 21.87 31.07 -23.09
C ALA A 137 23.27 31.61 -22.73
N ARG A 138 23.47 32.92 -22.82
CA ARG A 138 24.72 33.59 -22.46
C ARG A 138 25.18 33.17 -21.05
N GLY A 139 26.40 32.68 -20.93
CA GLY A 139 26.94 32.14 -19.68
C GLY A 139 26.59 30.68 -19.42
N ASN A 140 26.16 29.94 -20.46
CA ASN A 140 25.73 28.52 -20.36
C ASN A 140 24.57 28.31 -19.38
N MET A 141 23.70 29.30 -19.24
CA MET A 141 22.48 29.18 -18.43
C MET A 141 21.46 28.31 -19.15
N THR A 142 20.98 27.26 -18.48
CA THR A 142 20.05 26.28 -19.03
C THR A 142 18.75 26.14 -18.26
N HIS A 143 18.67 26.70 -17.08
CA HIS A 143 17.49 26.64 -16.23
C HIS A 143 17.18 28.00 -15.62
N ILE A 144 15.96 28.16 -15.18
CA ILE A 144 15.45 29.31 -14.44
C ILE A 144 14.97 28.81 -13.08
N LEU A 145 15.52 29.37 -12.03
CA LEU A 145 15.02 29.21 -10.66
C LEU A 145 13.99 30.31 -10.41
N VAL A 146 12.81 29.90 -9.97
CA VAL A 146 11.68 30.80 -9.69
C VAL A 146 11.32 30.68 -8.22
N MET A 147 11.22 31.78 -7.52
CA MET A 147 10.68 31.87 -6.17
C MET A 147 9.41 32.72 -6.19
N VAL A 148 8.38 32.23 -5.53
CA VAL A 148 7.08 32.92 -5.42
C VAL A 148 6.71 33.03 -3.94
N ASP A 149 6.58 34.25 -3.45
CA ASP A 149 6.00 34.47 -2.13
C ASP A 149 4.53 34.06 -2.11
N LYS A 150 4.17 33.16 -1.19
CA LYS A 150 2.80 32.62 -1.12
C LYS A 150 1.75 33.68 -0.78
N PHE A 151 2.13 34.71 -0.03
CA PHE A 151 1.20 35.74 0.41
C PHE A 151 0.96 36.79 -0.68
N THR A 152 2.02 37.47 -1.12
CA THR A 152 1.93 38.60 -2.08
C THR A 152 1.86 38.16 -3.53
N LYS A 153 2.24 36.92 -3.83
CA LYS A 153 2.46 36.40 -5.20
C LYS A 153 3.64 37.08 -5.90
N TRP A 154 4.48 37.80 -5.15
CA TRP A 154 5.72 38.38 -5.67
C TRP A 154 6.61 37.27 -6.22
N VAL A 155 7.26 37.54 -7.36
CA VAL A 155 8.07 36.55 -8.08
C VAL A 155 9.49 37.06 -8.20
N GLU A 156 10.45 36.26 -7.74
CA GLU A 156 11.88 36.42 -7.99
C GLU A 156 12.34 35.35 -8.96
N VAL A 157 13.21 35.72 -9.91
CA VAL A 157 13.64 34.82 -10.97
C VAL A 157 15.15 34.96 -11.18
N LYS A 158 15.85 33.83 -11.27
CA LYS A 158 17.29 33.80 -11.56
C LYS A 158 17.65 32.72 -12.54
N PRO A 159 18.36 33.05 -13.64
CA PRO A 159 18.91 32.03 -14.51
C PRO A 159 20.06 31.30 -13.80
N ILE A 160 20.12 29.99 -13.95
CA ILE A 160 21.13 29.13 -13.34
C ILE A 160 21.72 28.15 -14.35
N LYS A 161 22.99 27.81 -14.11
CA LYS A 161 23.75 26.85 -14.90
C LYS A 161 23.73 25.46 -14.25
N ASN A 162 23.94 25.40 -12.95
CA ASN A 162 24.09 24.16 -12.20
C ASN A 162 22.87 23.91 -11.34
N LEU A 163 22.40 22.67 -11.34
CA LEU A 163 21.28 22.21 -10.54
C LEU A 163 21.80 21.64 -9.20
N ASP A 164 22.36 22.48 -8.36
CA ASP A 164 22.89 22.08 -7.06
C ASP A 164 22.28 22.88 -5.91
N GLY A 165 22.24 22.27 -4.73
CA GLY A 165 21.70 22.91 -3.54
C GLY A 165 22.49 24.16 -3.14
N LYS A 166 23.78 24.26 -3.46
CA LYS A 166 24.61 25.44 -3.16
C LYS A 166 24.18 26.66 -3.97
N THR A 167 23.77 26.44 -5.22
CA THR A 167 23.22 27.51 -6.09
C THR A 167 21.89 28.02 -5.57
N VAL A 168 21.03 27.13 -5.08
CA VAL A 168 19.72 27.49 -4.49
C VAL A 168 19.89 28.27 -3.19
N VAL A 169 20.81 27.87 -2.31
CA VAL A 169 21.07 28.55 -1.03
C VAL A 169 21.66 29.95 -1.21
N LYS A 170 22.35 30.22 -2.32
CA LYS A 170 22.93 31.54 -2.66
C LYS A 170 21.95 32.48 -3.37
N PHE A 171 20.75 32.00 -3.64
CA PHE A 171 19.69 32.78 -4.23
C PHE A 171 19.01 33.66 -3.20
#